data_838b1a6ae36d03dfd8c12d405e4a2d80
#
_entry.id   838b1a6ae36d03dfd8c12d405e4a2d80
#
_cell.length_a   1.000
_cell.length_b   1.000
_cell.length_c   1.000
_cell.angle_alpha   90.00
_cell.angle_beta   90.00
_cell.angle_gamma   90.00
#
_symmetry.space_group_name_H-M   'P 1'
#
loop_
_entity.id
_entity.type
_entity.pdbx_description
1 polymer ?
#
loop_
_entity_poly.entity_id
_entity_poly.type
_entity_poly.pdbx_seq_one_letter_code
_entity_poly.pdbx_strand_id
1 'polypeptide(L)'
;MHTDMNRDQSHAGAPGGEVSAEQDVTATAPGQLRVIKRNGKVVSYDDDKITVAITKAFLAVEGGTAAASSRIHDTVDRLTEQVSATFKRRMPSGGTIHIEEIQDQVELALMRNGEHKVARDYVLYRDQQARKRAERARDLPEPKHKVDMTVTMEDGSRAPLDMARLEYLIHEACSGLEEVYPDKIIAETVKNLYDGVSIKDVNTSMVMTARTMIEMEPNYSQVTARLLMDKIRAEALQYLGVGERASQQEMEDLYAKALSAYIEKGIEYELLSPELAEFDLNKLGAAIDGKRDLQFSYLGLQTLYDRYFIHHNETRIELPQCFFMRVAMGLAVREDNREERAIEFYNLLSSFDYMSSTPTLFNAGTLRPQLSSCYLTTVPDDLSGIYSAIHDNAMLSKFAGGLGNDWTPVRALGAYIKGTNGKSQGVVPFLKVVNDTAVAVNQGGKRKGAVCAYLETWHMDIEEFIELRKNTGDDRRRTHDMNSANWIPDLFMKRVINEQDWTLFSPNDVPDLHDLYGEAFEKRYEEYEAMTRDGRMKLYKRLPAVNLWRKMLSMLFETGHPWFTFKDPCNLRSPQQHVGVVHSSNLCTEITLNTSDDEIAVCN
;
A
#
# COMPACT_ATOMS: atom_id res chain seq x y z
N MET A 1 4.81 -16.10 55.84
CA MET A 1 5.14 -17.42 56.40
C MET A 1 5.94 -18.10 55.32
N HIS A 2 7.24 -18.04 55.35
CA HIS A 2 8.17 -18.97 56.01
C HIS A 2 7.95 -20.37 55.44
N THR A 3 8.89 -21.10 54.94
CA THR A 3 10.37 -21.24 55.07
C THR A 3 10.76 -22.32 54.08
N ASP A 4 11.80 -22.14 53.35
CA ASP A 4 13.19 -22.59 53.57
C ASP A 4 13.53 -24.07 53.27
N MET A 5 14.55 -24.17 52.40
CA MET A 5 15.83 -24.87 52.54
C MET A 5 15.85 -26.42 52.41
N ASN A 6 16.68 -27.03 51.65
CA ASN A 6 18.12 -27.17 51.60
C ASN A 6 18.53 -28.42 50.78
N ARG A 7 19.60 -28.35 50.00
CA ARG A 7 20.86 -29.12 49.93
C ARG A 7 20.79 -30.68 50.06
N ASP A 8 21.49 -31.44 49.25
CA ASP A 8 22.95 -31.56 49.10
C ASP A 8 23.34 -32.56 47.99
N GLN A 9 24.36 -32.24 47.26
CA GLN A 9 25.59 -32.91 46.80
C GLN A 9 25.61 -34.45 46.62
N SER A 10 26.10 -35.02 45.54
CA SER A 10 27.51 -35.24 45.28
C SER A 10 27.79 -36.28 44.16
N HIS A 11 28.77 -35.94 43.38
CA HIS A 11 29.88 -36.70 42.77
C HIS A 11 29.71 -37.75 41.65
N ALA A 12 30.27 -37.37 40.53
CA ALA A 12 31.50 -37.89 39.87
C ALA A 12 31.32 -38.95 38.77
N GLY A 13 31.87 -38.61 37.58
CA GLY A 13 32.33 -39.59 36.60
C GLY A 13 32.15 -39.11 35.15
N ALA A 14 33.14 -38.43 34.56
CA ALA A 14 33.34 -38.30 33.11
C ALA A 14 34.07 -39.56 32.60
N PRO A 15 34.17 -39.89 31.29
CA PRO A 15 34.46 -38.97 30.21
C PRO A 15 33.84 -39.31 28.83
N GLY A 16 33.84 -38.31 27.93
CA GLY A 16 34.11 -38.51 26.51
C GLY A 16 32.89 -38.71 25.61
N GLY A 17 32.58 -37.71 24.80
CA GLY A 17 31.64 -37.81 23.69
C GLY A 17 31.32 -36.42 23.11
N GLU A 18 31.80 -36.19 21.96
CA GLU A 18 31.66 -35.14 20.99
C GLU A 18 30.58 -34.06 21.21
N VAL A 19 31.04 -32.82 21.16
CA VAL A 19 30.23 -31.60 21.22
C VAL A 19 29.47 -31.43 19.91
N SER A 20 28.18 -31.73 19.88
CA SER A 20 27.27 -31.23 18.89
C SER A 20 26.94 -29.78 19.25
N ALA A 21 27.28 -28.86 18.38
CA ALA A 21 26.95 -27.46 18.55
C ALA A 21 25.43 -27.25 18.38
N GLU A 22 24.69 -27.26 19.47
CA GLU A 22 23.34 -26.70 19.54
C GLU A 22 23.44 -25.20 19.28
N GLN A 23 22.85 -24.78 18.17
CA GLN A 23 22.68 -23.34 17.87
C GLN A 23 21.55 -22.81 18.73
N ASP A 24 21.91 -22.19 19.85
CA ASP A 24 21.02 -21.40 20.69
C ASP A 24 20.33 -20.30 19.86
N VAL A 25 19.04 -20.46 19.62
CA VAL A 25 18.15 -19.35 19.22
C VAL A 25 17.81 -18.59 20.50
N THR A 26 18.78 -17.85 21.03
CA THR A 26 18.52 -16.94 22.14
C THR A 26 17.70 -15.77 21.65
N ALA A 27 16.59 -15.48 22.33
CA ALA A 27 15.79 -14.29 22.15
C ALA A 27 16.69 -13.05 22.16
N THR A 28 16.46 -12.11 21.22
CA THR A 28 17.24 -10.87 21.13
C THR A 28 17.06 -10.08 22.43
N ALA A 29 18.15 -9.73 23.10
CA ALA A 29 18.06 -8.83 24.25
C ALA A 29 17.51 -7.46 23.78
N PRO A 30 16.68 -6.77 24.58
CA PRO A 30 16.12 -5.48 24.22
C PRO A 30 17.23 -4.50 23.81
N GLY A 31 17.07 -3.85 22.63
CA GLY A 31 18.03 -2.89 22.11
C GLY A 31 19.16 -3.45 21.22
N GLN A 32 19.25 -4.76 21.03
CA GLN A 32 20.26 -5.37 20.15
C GLN A 32 19.78 -5.46 18.68
N LEU A 33 20.65 -5.03 17.76
CA LEU A 33 20.45 -5.20 16.32
C LEU A 33 21.17 -6.46 15.84
N ARG A 34 20.53 -7.20 14.93
CA ARG A 34 21.10 -8.37 14.26
C ARG A 34 21.01 -8.22 12.74
N VAL A 35 21.86 -8.91 12.01
CA VAL A 35 21.92 -8.86 10.55
C VAL A 35 21.65 -10.23 9.97
N ILE A 36 20.67 -10.33 9.09
CA ILE A 36 20.46 -11.51 8.24
C ILE A 36 21.41 -11.37 7.05
N LYS A 37 22.36 -12.29 6.97
CA LYS A 37 23.24 -12.42 5.79
C LYS A 37 22.46 -13.03 4.62
N ARG A 38 22.97 -12.86 3.38
CA ARG A 38 22.39 -13.44 2.17
C ARG A 38 22.18 -14.97 2.20
N ASN A 39 22.94 -15.67 3.02
CA ASN A 39 22.81 -17.10 3.24
C ASN A 39 21.84 -17.47 4.40
N GLY A 40 20.99 -16.55 4.82
CA GLY A 40 20.02 -16.74 5.91
C GLY A 40 20.61 -16.72 7.32
N LYS A 41 21.94 -16.76 7.49
CA LYS A 41 22.58 -16.78 8.82
C LYS A 41 22.40 -15.43 9.51
N VAL A 42 21.87 -15.46 10.73
CA VAL A 42 21.73 -14.28 11.59
C VAL A 42 23.03 -14.09 12.39
N VAL A 43 23.57 -12.87 12.34
CA VAL A 43 24.78 -12.47 13.08
C VAL A 43 24.53 -11.16 13.82
N SER A 44 25.34 -10.84 14.82
CA SER A 44 25.29 -9.55 15.49
C SER A 44 25.61 -8.42 14.53
N TYR A 45 24.90 -7.28 14.69
CA TYR A 45 25.19 -6.05 13.96
C TYR A 45 26.58 -5.54 14.39
N ASP A 46 27.35 -5.09 13.42
CA ASP A 46 28.78 -4.76 13.61
C ASP A 46 29.11 -3.55 12.71
N ASP A 47 29.34 -2.40 13.35
CA ASP A 47 29.65 -1.12 12.68
C ASP A 47 30.98 -1.19 11.92
N ASP A 48 31.96 -1.97 12.39
CA ASP A 48 33.26 -2.10 11.75
C ASP A 48 33.17 -2.68 10.33
N LYS A 49 32.19 -3.53 10.08
CA LYS A 49 31.96 -4.08 8.72
C LYS A 49 31.45 -3.03 7.75
N ILE A 50 30.69 -2.05 8.23
CA ILE A 50 30.23 -0.92 7.43
C ILE A 50 31.42 0.00 7.14
N THR A 51 32.22 0.31 8.16
CA THR A 51 33.47 1.07 8.04
C THR A 51 34.39 0.47 6.96
N VAL A 52 34.65 -0.84 7.03
CA VAL A 52 35.47 -1.56 6.06
C VAL A 52 34.88 -1.49 4.65
N ALA A 53 33.56 -1.59 4.49
CA ALA A 53 32.92 -1.54 3.18
C ALA A 53 33.03 -0.16 2.55
N ILE A 54 32.79 0.90 3.33
CA ILE A 54 32.91 2.29 2.87
C ILE A 54 34.38 2.64 2.55
N THR A 55 35.32 2.23 3.42
CA THR A 55 36.75 2.42 3.18
C THR A 55 37.20 1.78 1.87
N LYS A 56 36.79 0.56 1.58
CA LYS A 56 37.09 -0.12 0.32
C LYS A 56 36.54 0.63 -0.90
N ALA A 57 35.36 1.24 -0.79
CA ALA A 57 34.78 2.03 -1.85
C ALA A 57 35.63 3.31 -2.14
N PHE A 58 36.08 4.01 -1.09
CA PHE A 58 37.01 5.14 -1.25
C PHE A 58 38.36 4.73 -1.85
N LEU A 59 38.93 3.62 -1.41
CA LEU A 59 40.19 3.11 -1.93
C LEU A 59 40.09 2.73 -3.42
N ALA A 60 38.96 2.24 -3.87
CA ALA A 60 38.71 1.90 -5.26
C ALA A 60 38.73 3.16 -6.19
N VAL A 61 38.23 4.29 -5.67
CA VAL A 61 38.10 5.54 -6.44
C VAL A 61 39.34 6.44 -6.34
N GLU A 62 39.91 6.60 -5.14
CA GLU A 62 40.97 7.55 -4.85
C GLU A 62 42.39 6.90 -4.82
N GLY A 63 42.45 5.56 -4.92
CA GLY A 63 43.73 4.82 -4.98
C GLY A 63 44.31 4.51 -3.59
N GLY A 64 45.42 3.74 -3.57
CA GLY A 64 46.03 3.21 -2.33
C GLY A 64 46.55 4.27 -1.35
N THR A 65 46.86 5.48 -1.80
CA THR A 65 47.29 6.63 -0.96
C THR A 65 46.11 7.19 -0.10
N ALA A 66 44.87 6.87 -0.47
CA ALA A 66 43.67 7.25 0.27
C ALA A 66 43.62 6.61 1.68
N ALA A 67 44.27 5.45 1.86
CA ALA A 67 44.34 4.78 3.16
C ALA A 67 45.05 5.58 4.27
N ALA A 68 45.90 6.53 3.91
CA ALA A 68 46.61 7.39 4.86
C ALA A 68 45.96 8.78 5.04
N SER A 69 44.84 9.05 4.39
CA SER A 69 44.19 10.37 4.41
C SER A 69 43.26 10.51 5.63
N SER A 70 43.58 11.44 6.53
CA SER A 70 42.71 11.77 7.67
C SER A 70 41.33 12.21 7.24
N ARG A 71 41.20 12.95 6.13
CA ARG A 71 39.93 13.36 5.53
C ARG A 71 39.01 12.15 5.23
N ILE A 72 39.62 11.07 4.67
CA ILE A 72 38.85 9.89 4.32
C ILE A 72 38.44 9.14 5.57
N HIS A 73 39.32 9.00 6.56
CA HIS A 73 38.98 8.38 7.84
C HIS A 73 37.82 9.12 8.53
N ASP A 74 37.91 10.43 8.67
CA ASP A 74 36.85 11.24 9.28
C ASP A 74 35.52 11.14 8.50
N THR A 75 35.58 11.04 7.18
CA THR A 75 34.38 10.88 6.34
C THR A 75 33.78 9.49 6.51
N VAL A 76 34.60 8.43 6.51
CA VAL A 76 34.15 7.04 6.70
C VAL A 76 33.50 6.85 8.08
N ASP A 77 34.12 7.39 9.12
CA ASP A 77 33.59 7.28 10.50
C ASP A 77 32.24 7.99 10.62
N ARG A 78 32.12 9.20 10.08
CA ARG A 78 30.87 9.96 10.06
C ARG A 78 29.78 9.25 9.26
N LEU A 79 30.09 8.66 8.10
CA LEU A 79 29.14 7.92 7.28
C LEU A 79 28.69 6.63 7.97
N THR A 80 29.62 5.91 8.60
CA THR A 80 29.32 4.72 9.40
C THR A 80 28.36 5.05 10.55
N GLU A 81 28.65 6.11 11.29
CA GLU A 81 27.80 6.57 12.38
C GLU A 81 26.40 6.96 11.88
N GLN A 82 26.32 7.67 10.74
CA GLN A 82 25.05 8.07 10.12
C GLN A 82 24.19 6.86 9.73
N VAL A 83 24.79 5.84 9.11
CA VAL A 83 24.10 4.59 8.73
C VAL A 83 23.62 3.87 9.96
N SER A 84 24.47 3.70 10.98
CA SER A 84 24.16 3.00 12.22
C SER A 84 23.09 3.73 13.04
N ALA A 85 23.16 5.06 13.14
CA ALA A 85 22.15 5.88 13.80
C ALA A 85 20.77 5.77 13.12
N THR A 86 20.74 5.57 11.80
CA THR A 86 19.48 5.37 11.07
C THR A 86 18.78 4.09 11.53
N PHE A 87 19.50 2.98 11.66
CA PHE A 87 18.92 1.72 12.12
C PHE A 87 18.57 1.73 13.62
N LYS A 88 19.43 2.28 14.46
CA LYS A 88 19.17 2.44 15.91
C LYS A 88 17.91 3.27 16.18
N ARG A 89 17.67 4.32 15.37
CA ARG A 89 16.46 5.17 15.46
C ARG A 89 15.21 4.48 14.95
N ARG A 90 15.30 3.68 13.88
CA ARG A 90 14.16 2.91 13.33
C ARG A 90 13.76 1.75 14.22
N MET A 91 14.69 1.18 14.98
CA MET A 91 14.49 0.01 15.83
C MET A 91 15.06 0.23 17.24
N PRO A 92 14.44 1.12 18.03
CA PRO A 92 14.95 1.47 19.36
C PRO A 92 14.87 0.30 20.35
N SER A 93 13.96 -0.65 20.11
CA SER A 93 13.81 -1.87 20.92
C SER A 93 14.68 -3.05 20.46
N GLY A 94 15.55 -2.82 19.46
CA GLY A 94 16.27 -3.89 18.78
C GLY A 94 15.48 -4.51 17.64
N GLY A 95 16.14 -5.31 16.81
CA GLY A 95 15.50 -5.96 15.67
C GLY A 95 16.50 -6.59 14.72
N THR A 96 15.99 -7.14 13.62
CA THR A 96 16.80 -7.82 12.61
C THR A 96 16.73 -7.05 11.29
N ILE A 97 17.89 -6.81 10.68
CA ILE A 97 18.06 -6.02 9.44
C ILE A 97 18.63 -6.96 8.37
N HIS A 98 18.12 -6.88 7.15
CA HIS A 98 18.74 -7.61 6.04
C HIS A 98 20.01 -6.90 5.57
N ILE A 99 21.04 -7.67 5.16
CA ILE A 99 22.31 -7.10 4.70
C ILE A 99 22.15 -6.15 3.50
N GLU A 100 21.16 -6.37 2.64
CA GLU A 100 20.88 -5.49 1.51
C GLU A 100 20.39 -4.11 1.97
N GLU A 101 19.56 -4.02 3.00
CA GLU A 101 19.12 -2.74 3.57
C GLU A 101 20.30 -1.92 4.11
N ILE A 102 21.30 -2.60 4.69
CA ILE A 102 22.50 -1.93 5.17
C ILE A 102 23.28 -1.36 3.97
N GLN A 103 23.40 -2.12 2.88
CA GLN A 103 24.10 -1.69 1.68
C GLN A 103 23.41 -0.51 0.99
N ASP A 104 22.08 -0.53 0.94
CA ASP A 104 21.28 0.57 0.39
C ASP A 104 21.43 1.85 1.23
N GLN A 105 21.48 1.73 2.56
CA GLN A 105 21.74 2.88 3.43
C GLN A 105 23.16 3.43 3.30
N VAL A 106 24.15 2.58 3.05
CA VAL A 106 25.53 3.02 2.75
C VAL A 106 25.57 3.82 1.44
N GLU A 107 24.90 3.34 0.40
CA GLU A 107 24.78 4.03 -0.89
C GLU A 107 24.13 5.42 -0.73
N LEU A 108 22.97 5.45 -0.03
CA LEU A 108 22.26 6.69 0.25
C LEU A 108 23.10 7.67 1.09
N ALA A 109 23.87 7.20 2.05
CA ALA A 109 24.74 8.01 2.87
C ALA A 109 25.87 8.63 2.05
N LEU A 110 26.51 7.85 1.16
CA LEU A 110 27.52 8.33 0.22
C LEU A 110 26.95 9.41 -0.70
N MET A 111 25.78 9.17 -1.30
CA MET A 111 25.13 10.13 -2.20
C MET A 111 24.79 11.45 -1.50
N ARG A 112 24.19 11.38 -0.30
CA ARG A 112 23.78 12.57 0.47
C ARG A 112 24.95 13.41 0.95
N ASN A 113 26.11 12.81 1.15
CA ASN A 113 27.32 13.53 1.55
C ASN A 113 28.16 14.03 0.35
N GLY A 114 27.62 13.94 -0.87
CA GLY A 114 28.28 14.45 -2.08
C GLY A 114 29.36 13.53 -2.67
N GLU A 115 29.53 12.33 -2.12
CA GLU A 115 30.54 11.35 -2.58
C GLU A 115 30.01 10.52 -3.76
N HIS A 116 29.50 11.20 -4.79
CA HIS A 116 28.80 10.57 -5.93
C HIS A 116 29.66 9.59 -6.73
N LYS A 117 30.97 9.85 -6.86
CA LYS A 117 31.88 8.91 -7.55
C LYS A 117 32.05 7.63 -6.75
N VAL A 118 32.23 7.74 -5.43
CA VAL A 118 32.39 6.61 -4.53
C VAL A 118 31.08 5.80 -4.46
N ALA A 119 29.93 6.47 -4.40
CA ALA A 119 28.61 5.82 -4.44
C ALA A 119 28.43 5.01 -5.73
N ARG A 120 28.75 5.58 -6.89
CA ARG A 120 28.65 4.90 -8.19
C ARG A 120 29.55 3.65 -8.26
N ASP A 121 30.80 3.76 -7.83
CA ASP A 121 31.72 2.62 -7.82
C ASP A 121 31.30 1.53 -6.83
N TYR A 122 30.71 1.93 -5.70
CA TYR A 122 30.16 1.01 -4.73
C TYR A 122 29.01 0.17 -5.33
N VAL A 123 28.09 0.81 -6.07
CA VAL A 123 26.99 0.13 -6.78
C VAL A 123 27.53 -0.81 -7.86
N LEU A 124 28.45 -0.35 -8.69
CA LEU A 124 29.06 -1.16 -9.75
C LEU A 124 29.81 -2.37 -9.18
N TYR A 125 30.51 -2.20 -8.06
CA TYR A 125 31.18 -3.30 -7.37
C TYR A 125 30.15 -4.32 -6.82
N ARG A 126 29.03 -3.86 -6.23
CA ARG A 126 27.94 -4.73 -5.79
C ARG A 126 27.40 -5.58 -6.94
N ASP A 127 27.12 -4.95 -8.09
CA ASP A 127 26.62 -5.63 -9.29
C ASP A 127 27.63 -6.66 -9.83
N GLN A 128 28.90 -6.29 -9.95
CA GLN A 128 29.95 -7.22 -10.36
C GLN A 128 30.09 -8.42 -9.42
N GLN A 129 29.98 -8.21 -8.10
CA GLN A 129 30.03 -9.30 -7.14
C GLN A 129 28.77 -10.18 -7.21
N ALA A 130 27.62 -9.60 -7.52
CA ALA A 130 26.39 -10.34 -7.75
C ALA A 130 26.52 -11.23 -9.00
N ARG A 131 27.05 -10.69 -10.12
CA ARG A 131 27.32 -11.46 -11.36
C ARG A 131 28.33 -12.58 -11.15
N LYS A 132 29.46 -12.31 -10.47
CA LYS A 132 30.47 -13.36 -10.13
C LYS A 132 29.90 -14.47 -9.26
N ARG A 133 28.97 -14.14 -8.35
CA ARG A 133 28.29 -15.18 -7.55
C ARG A 133 27.31 -15.98 -8.40
N ALA A 134 26.60 -15.33 -9.32
CA ALA A 134 25.72 -16.02 -10.27
C ALA A 134 26.50 -16.93 -11.22
N GLU A 135 27.69 -16.52 -11.69
CA GLU A 135 28.60 -17.35 -12.48
C GLU A 135 29.13 -18.55 -11.69
N ARG A 136 29.58 -18.34 -10.44
CA ARG A 136 30.01 -19.43 -9.54
C ARG A 136 28.89 -20.41 -9.19
N ALA A 137 27.64 -19.93 -9.12
CA ALA A 137 26.47 -20.79 -8.90
C ALA A 137 26.15 -21.66 -10.13
N ARG A 138 26.61 -21.26 -11.34
CA ARG A 138 26.51 -22.10 -12.57
C ARG A 138 27.47 -23.28 -12.55
N ASP A 139 28.58 -23.20 -11.82
CA ASP A 139 29.66 -24.21 -11.79
C ASP A 139 29.56 -25.19 -10.61
N LEU A 140 28.44 -25.19 -9.84
CA LEU A 140 28.22 -26.17 -8.77
C LEU A 140 27.79 -27.51 -9.36
N PRO A 141 28.41 -28.65 -8.92
CA PRO A 141 27.99 -29.97 -9.37
C PRO A 141 26.56 -30.25 -8.93
N GLU A 142 25.80 -30.96 -9.79
CA GLU A 142 24.41 -31.35 -9.56
C GLU A 142 24.25 -32.01 -8.16
N PRO A 143 23.39 -31.48 -7.28
CA PRO A 143 23.09 -32.17 -6.05
C PRO A 143 22.34 -33.44 -6.36
N LYS A 144 22.84 -34.58 -5.94
CA LYS A 144 22.12 -35.86 -5.97
C LYS A 144 20.97 -35.74 -4.96
N HIS A 145 19.75 -35.57 -5.43
CA HIS A 145 18.54 -35.32 -4.64
C HIS A 145 18.07 -36.55 -3.83
N LYS A 146 18.90 -37.05 -2.90
CA LYS A 146 18.44 -37.89 -1.81
C LYS A 146 18.60 -37.10 -0.53
N VAL A 147 17.53 -36.42 -0.13
CA VAL A 147 17.44 -35.76 1.17
C VAL A 147 16.62 -36.68 2.08
N ASP A 148 17.27 -37.26 3.08
CA ASP A 148 16.61 -38.05 4.11
C ASP A 148 16.13 -37.05 5.18
N MET A 149 14.94 -36.48 4.99
CA MET A 149 14.37 -35.45 5.86
C MET A 149 12.90 -35.75 6.11
N THR A 150 12.45 -35.54 7.34
CA THR A 150 11.02 -35.63 7.69
C THR A 150 10.39 -34.27 7.78
N VAL A 151 9.08 -34.19 7.51
CA VAL A 151 8.25 -33.00 7.65
C VAL A 151 7.13 -33.25 8.66
N THR A 152 6.70 -32.19 9.33
CA THR A 152 5.53 -32.22 10.20
C THR A 152 4.30 -31.83 9.40
N MET A 153 3.33 -32.73 9.31
CA MET A 153 2.04 -32.51 8.63
C MET A 153 1.12 -31.61 9.48
N GLU A 154 0.02 -31.12 8.90
CA GLU A 154 -0.93 -30.24 9.60
C GLU A 154 -1.61 -30.89 10.81
N ASP A 155 -1.77 -32.21 10.80
CA ASP A 155 -2.30 -33.01 11.91
C ASP A 155 -1.26 -33.30 13.01
N GLY A 156 -0.02 -32.78 12.87
CA GLY A 156 1.10 -33.00 13.77
C GLY A 156 1.86 -34.31 13.56
N SER A 157 1.44 -35.16 12.60
CA SER A 157 2.16 -36.37 12.24
C SER A 157 3.47 -36.06 11.50
N ARG A 158 4.47 -36.98 11.58
CA ARG A 158 5.71 -36.88 10.81
C ARG A 158 5.66 -37.80 9.60
N ALA A 159 6.02 -37.28 8.44
CA ALA A 159 6.14 -38.02 7.19
C ALA A 159 7.47 -37.69 6.49
N PRO A 160 8.03 -38.57 5.65
CA PRO A 160 9.17 -38.23 4.81
C PRO A 160 8.83 -37.05 3.91
N LEU A 161 9.81 -36.16 3.67
CA LEU A 161 9.65 -35.07 2.68
C LEU A 161 9.43 -35.68 1.30
N ASP A 162 8.32 -35.35 0.66
CA ASP A 162 8.02 -35.76 -0.71
C ASP A 162 8.82 -34.91 -1.71
N MET A 163 10.05 -35.32 -1.95
CA MET A 163 10.95 -34.69 -2.92
C MET A 163 10.41 -34.77 -4.34
N ALA A 164 9.72 -35.85 -4.71
CA ALA A 164 9.16 -36.00 -6.05
C ALA A 164 8.10 -34.95 -6.33
N ARG A 165 7.23 -34.67 -5.34
CA ARG A 165 6.25 -33.59 -5.45
C ARG A 165 6.91 -32.22 -5.48
N LEU A 166 7.90 -31.94 -4.64
CA LEU A 166 8.62 -30.68 -4.61
C LEU A 166 9.27 -30.39 -5.97
N GLU A 167 9.97 -31.37 -6.53
CA GLU A 167 10.59 -31.28 -7.86
C GLU A 167 9.53 -31.07 -8.95
N TYR A 168 8.43 -31.84 -8.91
CA TYR A 168 7.32 -31.72 -9.86
C TYR A 168 6.73 -30.31 -9.87
N LEU A 169 6.40 -29.74 -8.71
CA LEU A 169 5.81 -28.41 -8.59
C LEU A 169 6.75 -27.32 -9.13
N ILE A 170 8.05 -27.41 -8.82
CA ILE A 170 9.02 -26.43 -9.31
C ILE A 170 9.21 -26.57 -10.84
N HIS A 171 9.26 -27.78 -11.37
CA HIS A 171 9.36 -28.00 -12.81
C HIS A 171 8.09 -27.52 -13.55
N GLU A 172 6.89 -27.82 -13.01
CA GLU A 172 5.62 -27.32 -13.55
C GLU A 172 5.59 -25.78 -13.53
N ALA A 173 6.01 -25.16 -12.44
CA ALA A 173 6.04 -23.68 -12.30
C ALA A 173 7.00 -23.03 -13.31
N CYS A 174 8.10 -23.67 -13.68
CA CYS A 174 9.06 -23.18 -14.66
C CYS A 174 8.65 -23.49 -16.12
N SER A 175 7.67 -24.36 -16.34
CA SER A 175 7.31 -24.82 -17.68
C SER A 175 6.89 -23.67 -18.60
N GLY A 176 7.46 -23.65 -19.82
CA GLY A 176 7.16 -22.63 -20.83
C GLY A 176 7.72 -21.24 -20.55
N LEU A 177 8.61 -21.08 -19.56
CA LEU A 177 9.32 -19.83 -19.25
C LEU A 177 10.79 -19.93 -19.65
N GLU A 178 11.34 -18.86 -20.21
CA GLU A 178 12.73 -18.77 -20.59
C GLU A 178 13.61 -18.28 -19.43
N GLU A 179 14.89 -18.66 -19.42
CA GLU A 179 15.91 -18.20 -18.46
C GLU A 179 15.62 -18.54 -16.97
N VAL A 180 14.71 -19.47 -16.68
CA VAL A 180 14.43 -19.98 -15.34
C VAL A 180 14.94 -21.42 -15.19
N TYR A 181 15.56 -21.72 -14.05
CA TYR A 181 16.27 -22.98 -13.81
C TYR A 181 15.70 -23.70 -12.61
N PRO A 182 14.87 -24.77 -12.82
CA PRO A 182 14.24 -25.54 -11.74
C PRO A 182 15.24 -26.06 -10.72
N ASP A 183 16.36 -26.64 -11.18
CA ASP A 183 17.36 -27.26 -10.32
C ASP A 183 17.98 -26.28 -9.32
N LYS A 184 18.10 -25.01 -9.69
CA LYS A 184 18.57 -23.95 -8.77
C LYS A 184 17.56 -23.67 -7.66
N ILE A 185 16.27 -23.62 -8.01
CA ILE A 185 15.20 -23.38 -7.04
C ILE A 185 15.15 -24.59 -6.08
N ILE A 186 15.22 -25.83 -6.61
CA ILE A 186 15.21 -27.05 -5.81
C ILE A 186 16.39 -27.04 -4.82
N ALA A 187 17.61 -26.82 -5.32
CA ALA A 187 18.81 -26.83 -4.50
C ALA A 187 18.79 -25.76 -3.40
N GLU A 188 18.39 -24.53 -3.71
CA GLU A 188 18.29 -23.46 -2.71
C GLU A 188 17.13 -23.68 -1.73
N THR A 189 16.00 -24.22 -2.19
CA THR A 189 14.87 -24.58 -1.31
C THR A 189 15.31 -25.61 -0.29
N VAL A 190 15.91 -26.72 -0.73
CA VAL A 190 16.37 -27.81 0.16
C VAL A 190 17.38 -27.31 1.20
N LYS A 191 18.28 -26.40 0.86
CA LYS A 191 19.24 -25.79 1.81
C LYS A 191 18.55 -24.98 2.93
N ASN A 192 17.34 -24.49 2.68
CA ASN A 192 16.60 -23.69 3.64
C ASN A 192 15.68 -24.54 4.53
N LEU A 193 15.56 -25.85 4.26
CA LEU A 193 14.76 -26.78 5.05
C LEU A 193 15.60 -27.42 6.15
N TYR A 194 14.94 -27.90 7.19
CA TYR A 194 15.53 -28.66 8.31
C TYR A 194 14.62 -29.82 8.67
N ASP A 195 15.17 -30.85 9.32
CA ASP A 195 14.39 -32.03 9.71
C ASP A 195 13.27 -31.70 10.71
N GLY A 196 12.06 -32.15 10.40
CA GLY A 196 10.85 -31.82 11.15
C GLY A 196 10.19 -30.49 10.80
N VAL A 197 10.63 -29.80 9.73
CA VAL A 197 10.00 -28.56 9.23
C VAL A 197 8.52 -28.80 8.90
N SER A 198 7.66 -27.79 9.11
CA SER A 198 6.24 -27.93 8.76
C SER A 198 6.04 -27.98 7.23
N ILE A 199 5.04 -28.73 6.76
CA ILE A 199 4.71 -28.79 5.33
C ILE A 199 4.31 -27.39 4.79
N LYS A 200 3.75 -26.52 5.62
CA LYS A 200 3.45 -25.13 5.26
C LYS A 200 4.72 -24.33 5.02
N ASP A 201 5.75 -24.56 5.83
CA ASP A 201 7.03 -23.87 5.68
C ASP A 201 7.81 -24.41 4.47
N VAL A 202 7.66 -25.67 4.10
CA VAL A 202 8.21 -26.20 2.84
C VAL A 202 7.62 -25.45 1.65
N ASN A 203 6.30 -25.29 1.59
CA ASN A 203 5.63 -24.54 0.52
C ASN A 203 6.05 -23.07 0.51
N THR A 204 6.14 -22.46 1.69
CA THR A 204 6.59 -21.07 1.83
C THR A 204 8.06 -20.92 1.39
N SER A 205 8.92 -21.88 1.69
CA SER A 205 10.32 -21.87 1.29
C SER A 205 10.50 -21.93 -0.23
N MET A 206 9.71 -22.75 -0.95
CA MET A 206 9.72 -22.76 -2.42
C MET A 206 9.38 -21.38 -3.00
N VAL A 207 8.27 -20.77 -2.53
CA VAL A 207 7.83 -19.44 -2.97
C VAL A 207 8.89 -18.39 -2.69
N MET A 208 9.43 -18.37 -1.46
CA MET A 208 10.42 -17.37 -1.04
C MET A 208 11.75 -17.56 -1.78
N THR A 209 12.17 -18.78 -2.07
CA THR A 209 13.38 -19.06 -2.87
C THR A 209 13.23 -18.52 -4.28
N ALA A 210 12.14 -18.85 -4.97
CA ALA A 210 11.89 -18.33 -6.31
C ALA A 210 11.78 -16.80 -6.34
N ARG A 211 11.15 -16.20 -5.32
CA ARG A 211 11.03 -14.74 -5.16
C ARG A 211 12.39 -14.03 -5.10
N THR A 212 13.38 -14.60 -4.42
CA THR A 212 14.72 -13.98 -4.34
C THR A 212 15.44 -13.92 -5.69
N MET A 213 14.97 -14.67 -6.68
CA MET A 213 15.56 -14.73 -8.01
C MET A 213 14.94 -13.71 -9.00
N ILE A 214 13.84 -13.05 -8.64
CA ILE A 214 13.14 -12.07 -9.49
C ILE A 214 14.07 -10.91 -9.90
N GLU A 215 14.95 -10.46 -9.00
CA GLU A 215 15.91 -9.39 -9.32
C GLU A 215 16.97 -9.78 -10.35
N MET A 216 17.20 -11.09 -10.54
CA MET A 216 18.15 -11.62 -11.54
C MET A 216 17.49 -11.84 -12.89
N GLU A 217 16.25 -12.34 -12.88
CA GLU A 217 15.47 -12.65 -14.06
C GLU A 217 13.97 -12.43 -13.78
N PRO A 218 13.29 -11.47 -14.46
CA PRO A 218 11.88 -11.15 -14.22
C PRO A 218 10.91 -12.34 -14.34
N ASN A 219 11.21 -13.33 -15.18
CA ASN A 219 10.39 -14.52 -15.37
C ASN A 219 10.23 -15.36 -14.09
N TYR A 220 11.11 -15.21 -13.11
CA TYR A 220 10.89 -15.81 -11.79
C TYR A 220 9.68 -15.22 -11.05
N SER A 221 9.13 -14.08 -11.48
CA SER A 221 7.87 -13.57 -10.95
C SER A 221 6.70 -14.50 -11.28
N GLN A 222 6.64 -15.03 -12.51
CA GLN A 222 5.64 -16.03 -12.90
C GLN A 222 5.88 -17.36 -12.19
N VAL A 223 7.13 -17.82 -12.09
CA VAL A 223 7.46 -19.03 -11.32
C VAL A 223 6.96 -18.92 -9.88
N THR A 224 7.25 -17.80 -9.23
CA THR A 224 6.84 -17.54 -7.85
C THR A 224 5.32 -17.50 -7.70
N ALA A 225 4.61 -16.88 -8.67
CA ALA A 225 3.15 -16.87 -8.72
C ALA A 225 2.57 -18.29 -8.83
N ARG A 226 3.12 -19.12 -9.71
CA ARG A 226 2.66 -20.50 -9.91
C ARG A 226 2.90 -21.39 -8.69
N LEU A 227 4.00 -21.19 -7.97
CA LEU A 227 4.24 -21.86 -6.68
C LEU A 227 3.28 -21.38 -5.59
N LEU A 228 2.96 -20.07 -5.54
CA LEU A 228 1.95 -19.54 -4.64
C LEU A 228 0.55 -20.08 -4.98
N MET A 229 0.26 -20.31 -6.26
CA MET A 229 -1.01 -20.86 -6.73
C MET A 229 -1.27 -22.25 -6.17
N ASP A 230 -0.26 -23.15 -6.06
CA ASP A 230 -0.41 -24.46 -5.42
C ASP A 230 -0.92 -24.34 -3.98
N LYS A 231 -0.39 -23.38 -3.22
CA LYS A 231 -0.86 -23.07 -1.85
C LYS A 231 -2.32 -22.64 -1.86
N ILE A 232 -2.68 -21.68 -2.73
CA ILE A 232 -4.06 -21.16 -2.82
C ILE A 232 -5.04 -22.25 -3.20
N ARG A 233 -4.68 -23.11 -4.14
CA ARG A 233 -5.50 -24.26 -4.57
C ARG A 233 -5.71 -25.24 -3.43
N ALA A 234 -4.65 -25.63 -2.73
CA ALA A 234 -4.75 -26.54 -1.59
C ALA A 234 -5.69 -25.99 -0.51
N GLU A 235 -5.54 -24.70 -0.14
CA GLU A 235 -6.35 -24.03 0.86
C GLU A 235 -7.84 -23.99 0.46
N ALA A 236 -8.14 -23.51 -0.74
CA ALA A 236 -9.52 -23.34 -1.20
C ALA A 236 -10.22 -24.68 -1.52
N LEU A 237 -9.58 -25.59 -2.24
CA LEU A 237 -10.18 -26.87 -2.64
C LEU A 237 -10.50 -27.77 -1.45
N GLN A 238 -9.59 -27.83 -0.46
CA GLN A 238 -9.78 -28.60 0.76
C GLN A 238 -10.97 -28.04 1.56
N TYR A 239 -11.03 -26.72 1.71
CA TYR A 239 -12.11 -26.06 2.45
C TYR A 239 -13.48 -26.24 1.78
N LEU A 240 -13.52 -26.17 0.46
CA LEU A 240 -14.72 -26.39 -0.35
C LEU A 240 -15.15 -27.87 -0.43
N GLY A 241 -14.27 -28.81 -0.03
CA GLY A 241 -14.53 -30.25 -0.16
C GLY A 241 -14.50 -30.77 -1.59
N VAL A 242 -13.83 -30.05 -2.49
CA VAL A 242 -13.71 -30.41 -3.93
C VAL A 242 -12.51 -31.30 -4.19
N GLY A 243 -11.43 -31.14 -3.41
CA GLY A 243 -10.20 -31.91 -3.50
C GLY A 243 -9.19 -31.43 -2.47
N GLU A 244 -8.09 -32.17 -2.31
CA GLU A 244 -7.02 -31.75 -1.39
C GLU A 244 -6.03 -30.81 -2.06
N ARG A 245 -5.71 -31.07 -3.32
CA ARG A 245 -4.73 -30.33 -4.13
C ARG A 245 -5.03 -30.54 -5.61
N ALA A 246 -4.49 -29.69 -6.47
CA ALA A 246 -4.59 -29.84 -7.92
C ALA A 246 -3.38 -29.22 -8.64
N SER A 247 -2.88 -29.93 -9.66
CA SER A 247 -1.96 -29.39 -10.66
C SER A 247 -2.65 -28.36 -11.55
N GLN A 248 -1.89 -27.65 -12.37
CA GLN A 248 -2.44 -26.70 -13.33
C GLN A 248 -3.42 -27.38 -14.32
N GLN A 249 -3.07 -28.56 -14.76
CA GLN A 249 -3.90 -29.31 -15.74
C GLN A 249 -5.21 -29.79 -15.09
N GLU A 250 -5.16 -30.33 -13.87
CA GLU A 250 -6.34 -30.79 -13.14
C GLU A 250 -7.33 -29.65 -12.85
N MET A 251 -6.82 -28.41 -12.66
CA MET A 251 -7.67 -27.26 -12.43
C MET A 251 -8.58 -26.91 -13.60
N GLU A 252 -8.21 -27.24 -14.84
CA GLU A 252 -9.07 -27.01 -16.00
C GLU A 252 -10.41 -27.75 -15.83
N ASP A 253 -10.40 -28.94 -15.24
CA ASP A 253 -11.61 -29.75 -14.98
C ASP A 253 -12.28 -29.44 -13.64
N LEU A 254 -11.51 -28.96 -12.67
CA LEU A 254 -11.99 -28.72 -11.31
C LEU A 254 -12.66 -27.37 -11.12
N TYR A 255 -12.36 -26.35 -11.94
CA TYR A 255 -12.92 -25.03 -11.77
C TYR A 255 -14.45 -24.99 -11.79
N ALA A 256 -15.09 -25.77 -12.64
CA ALA A 256 -16.56 -25.84 -12.70
C ALA A 256 -17.16 -26.34 -11.38
N LYS A 257 -16.55 -27.37 -10.77
CA LYS A 257 -16.96 -27.90 -9.46
C LYS A 257 -16.64 -26.93 -8.35
N ALA A 258 -15.45 -26.30 -8.40
CA ALA A 258 -15.02 -25.33 -7.43
C ALA A 258 -15.93 -24.09 -7.41
N LEU A 259 -16.37 -23.58 -8.58
CA LEU A 259 -17.30 -22.47 -8.68
C LEU A 259 -18.62 -22.79 -7.97
N SER A 260 -19.23 -23.94 -8.26
CA SER A 260 -20.52 -24.34 -7.66
C SER A 260 -20.40 -24.48 -6.14
N ALA A 261 -19.37 -25.16 -5.65
CA ALA A 261 -19.13 -25.32 -4.20
C ALA A 261 -18.83 -23.99 -3.52
N TYR A 262 -18.09 -23.11 -4.19
CA TYR A 262 -17.75 -21.76 -3.70
C TYR A 262 -19.02 -20.89 -3.54
N ILE A 263 -19.91 -20.87 -4.55
CA ILE A 263 -21.16 -20.10 -4.49
C ILE A 263 -22.05 -20.64 -3.36
N GLU A 264 -22.24 -21.96 -3.28
CA GLU A 264 -23.05 -22.60 -2.23
C GLU A 264 -22.52 -22.25 -0.83
N LYS A 265 -21.25 -22.47 -0.57
CA LYS A 265 -20.60 -22.17 0.71
C LYS A 265 -20.58 -20.69 1.03
N GLY A 266 -20.32 -19.84 0.04
CA GLY A 266 -20.31 -18.39 0.22
C GLY A 266 -21.68 -17.83 0.63
N ILE A 267 -22.77 -18.42 0.12
CA ILE A 267 -24.15 -18.10 0.52
C ILE A 267 -24.44 -18.65 1.93
N GLU A 268 -24.05 -19.91 2.21
CA GLU A 268 -24.20 -20.51 3.54
C GLU A 268 -23.57 -19.65 4.64
N TYR A 269 -22.40 -19.06 4.36
CA TYR A 269 -21.68 -18.20 5.31
C TYR A 269 -22.08 -16.73 5.28
N GLU A 270 -23.15 -16.38 4.58
CA GLU A 270 -23.64 -15.00 4.44
C GLU A 270 -22.57 -14.03 3.87
N LEU A 271 -21.68 -14.52 3.01
CA LEU A 271 -20.67 -13.74 2.32
C LEU A 271 -21.10 -13.34 0.91
N LEU A 272 -21.85 -14.19 0.22
CA LEU A 272 -22.32 -14.00 -1.14
C LEU A 272 -23.83 -13.76 -1.22
N SER A 273 -24.26 -13.04 -2.26
CA SER A 273 -25.67 -12.83 -2.55
C SER A 273 -26.35 -14.13 -2.96
N PRO A 274 -27.52 -14.48 -2.40
CA PRO A 274 -28.32 -15.61 -2.85
C PRO A 274 -28.69 -15.55 -4.35
N GLU A 275 -28.76 -14.38 -4.96
CA GLU A 275 -29.04 -14.17 -6.38
C GLU A 275 -28.01 -14.87 -7.29
N LEU A 276 -26.78 -15.13 -6.79
CA LEU A 276 -25.76 -15.86 -7.56
C LEU A 276 -26.12 -17.34 -7.78
N ALA A 277 -26.91 -17.93 -6.88
CA ALA A 277 -27.39 -19.31 -7.06
C ALA A 277 -28.46 -19.45 -8.16
N GLU A 278 -29.04 -18.35 -8.63
CA GLU A 278 -30.02 -18.35 -9.71
C GLU A 278 -29.41 -18.45 -11.11
N PHE A 279 -28.09 -18.27 -11.24
CA PHE A 279 -27.36 -18.46 -12.50
C PHE A 279 -27.22 -19.94 -12.83
N ASP A 280 -27.12 -20.27 -14.12
CA ASP A 280 -26.67 -21.59 -14.58
C ASP A 280 -25.17 -21.78 -14.29
N LEU A 281 -24.86 -22.27 -13.07
CA LEU A 281 -23.47 -22.47 -12.61
C LEU A 281 -22.71 -23.49 -13.45
N ASN A 282 -23.40 -24.44 -14.10
CA ASN A 282 -22.76 -25.41 -15.03
C ASN A 282 -22.27 -24.68 -16.28
N LYS A 283 -23.10 -23.83 -16.86
CA LYS A 283 -22.74 -22.99 -18.01
C LYS A 283 -21.59 -22.05 -17.70
N LEU A 284 -21.65 -21.37 -16.57
CA LEU A 284 -20.59 -20.45 -16.14
C LEU A 284 -19.30 -21.20 -15.80
N GLY A 285 -19.39 -22.33 -15.12
CA GLY A 285 -18.24 -23.18 -14.80
C GLY A 285 -17.52 -23.70 -16.05
N ALA A 286 -18.28 -24.10 -17.08
CA ALA A 286 -17.73 -24.52 -18.35
C ALA A 286 -17.06 -23.39 -19.16
N ALA A 287 -17.39 -22.14 -18.89
CA ALA A 287 -16.79 -20.95 -19.50
C ALA A 287 -15.48 -20.51 -18.84
N ILE A 288 -15.15 -21.05 -17.68
CA ILE A 288 -13.89 -20.70 -16.98
C ILE A 288 -12.70 -21.28 -17.73
N ASP A 289 -11.71 -20.43 -18.01
CA ASP A 289 -10.42 -20.80 -18.59
C ASP A 289 -9.34 -20.86 -17.51
N GLY A 290 -9.05 -22.06 -17.01
CA GLY A 290 -8.02 -22.29 -16.00
C GLY A 290 -6.60 -21.93 -16.42
N LYS A 291 -6.33 -21.83 -17.74
CA LYS A 291 -5.00 -21.41 -18.25
C LYS A 291 -4.67 -19.97 -17.92
N ARG A 292 -5.68 -19.16 -17.66
CA ARG A 292 -5.49 -17.74 -17.24
C ARG A 292 -4.81 -17.62 -15.88
N ASP A 293 -4.75 -18.67 -15.08
CA ASP A 293 -3.94 -18.70 -13.86
C ASP A 293 -2.44 -18.50 -14.13
N LEU A 294 -1.96 -18.85 -15.32
CA LEU A 294 -0.55 -18.73 -15.71
C LEU A 294 -0.11 -17.27 -16.01
N GLN A 295 -1.07 -16.36 -16.16
CA GLN A 295 -0.78 -14.95 -16.49
C GLN A 295 -0.35 -14.11 -15.28
N PHE A 296 -0.60 -14.59 -14.06
CA PHE A 296 -0.29 -13.82 -12.85
C PHE A 296 1.21 -13.61 -12.64
N SER A 297 1.58 -12.38 -12.32
CA SER A 297 2.83 -12.09 -11.64
C SER A 297 2.71 -12.38 -10.14
N TYR A 298 3.83 -12.61 -9.48
CA TYR A 298 3.84 -12.84 -8.03
C TYR A 298 3.14 -11.72 -7.24
N LEU A 299 3.49 -10.45 -7.52
CA LEU A 299 2.92 -9.32 -6.80
C LEU A 299 1.41 -9.21 -7.01
N GLY A 300 0.92 -9.45 -8.23
CA GLY A 300 -0.50 -9.44 -8.55
C GLY A 300 -1.26 -10.51 -7.79
N LEU A 301 -0.80 -11.75 -7.86
CA LEU A 301 -1.46 -12.87 -7.17
C LEU A 301 -1.38 -12.76 -5.65
N GLN A 302 -0.23 -12.36 -5.10
CA GLN A 302 -0.07 -12.13 -3.66
C GLN A 302 -1.01 -11.03 -3.17
N THR A 303 -1.18 -9.96 -3.95
CA THR A 303 -2.12 -8.88 -3.62
C THR A 303 -3.58 -9.37 -3.61
N LEU A 304 -3.98 -10.19 -4.59
CA LEU A 304 -5.31 -10.80 -4.60
C LEU A 304 -5.53 -11.71 -3.39
N TYR A 305 -4.56 -12.56 -3.08
CA TYR A 305 -4.60 -13.47 -1.94
C TYR A 305 -4.70 -12.72 -0.60
N ASP A 306 -3.88 -11.69 -0.41
CA ASP A 306 -3.82 -10.99 0.88
C ASP A 306 -5.03 -10.07 1.12
N ARG A 307 -5.61 -9.50 0.05
CA ARG A 307 -6.58 -8.41 0.18
C ARG A 307 -7.94 -8.68 -0.44
N TYR A 308 -8.01 -9.39 -1.57
CA TYR A 308 -9.22 -9.44 -2.39
C TYR A 308 -10.02 -10.72 -2.27
N PHE A 309 -9.35 -11.88 -2.20
CA PHE A 309 -10.08 -13.14 -2.14
C PHE A 309 -10.95 -13.24 -0.88
N ILE A 310 -12.19 -13.67 -1.07
CA ILE A 310 -13.11 -13.90 0.03
C ILE A 310 -12.56 -15.03 0.90
N HIS A 311 -12.60 -14.80 2.21
CA HIS A 311 -12.16 -15.74 3.22
C HIS A 311 -13.25 -15.96 4.28
N HIS A 312 -13.27 -17.14 4.87
CA HIS A 312 -14.03 -17.47 6.06
C HIS A 312 -13.08 -17.98 7.14
N ASN A 313 -13.14 -17.40 8.35
CA ASN A 313 -12.22 -17.73 9.45
C ASN A 313 -10.74 -17.76 9.02
N GLU A 314 -10.28 -16.71 8.33
CA GLU A 314 -8.93 -16.51 7.80
C GLU A 314 -8.52 -17.47 6.66
N THR A 315 -9.33 -18.48 6.32
CA THR A 315 -9.11 -19.38 5.18
C THR A 315 -9.71 -18.81 3.91
N ARG A 316 -8.91 -18.67 2.85
CA ARG A 316 -9.39 -18.20 1.54
C ARG A 316 -10.18 -19.32 0.90
N ILE A 317 -11.44 -19.01 0.56
CA ILE A 317 -12.35 -19.96 -0.09
C ILE A 317 -12.52 -19.67 -1.58
N GLU A 318 -11.84 -18.65 -2.08
CA GLU A 318 -11.97 -18.14 -3.43
C GLU A 318 -10.70 -18.41 -4.24
N LEU A 319 -10.86 -19.04 -5.39
CA LEU A 319 -9.81 -19.27 -6.39
C LEU A 319 -9.79 -18.12 -7.41
N PRO A 320 -8.66 -17.81 -8.09
CA PRO A 320 -8.56 -16.66 -8.97
C PRO A 320 -9.63 -16.58 -10.06
N GLN A 321 -9.93 -17.67 -10.75
CA GLN A 321 -10.94 -17.63 -11.79
C GLN A 321 -12.37 -17.59 -11.23
N CYS A 322 -12.61 -18.19 -10.04
CA CYS A 322 -13.86 -18.03 -9.31
C CYS A 322 -14.07 -16.57 -8.86
N PHE A 323 -13.00 -15.89 -8.44
CA PHE A 323 -13.04 -14.47 -8.11
C PHE A 323 -13.51 -13.61 -9.29
N PHE A 324 -12.89 -13.74 -10.46
CA PHE A 324 -13.32 -13.00 -11.64
C PHE A 324 -14.75 -13.37 -12.07
N MET A 325 -15.11 -14.66 -12.00
CA MET A 325 -16.46 -15.07 -12.32
C MET A 325 -17.50 -14.51 -11.33
N ARG A 326 -17.20 -14.49 -10.02
CA ARG A 326 -18.10 -13.87 -9.01
C ARG A 326 -18.30 -12.38 -9.29
N VAL A 327 -17.23 -11.65 -9.61
CA VAL A 327 -17.33 -10.22 -9.94
C VAL A 327 -18.20 -10.04 -11.19
N ALA A 328 -17.97 -10.83 -12.22
CA ALA A 328 -18.74 -10.79 -13.45
C ALA A 328 -20.23 -11.12 -13.24
N MET A 329 -20.52 -12.17 -12.45
CA MET A 329 -21.89 -12.51 -12.05
C MET A 329 -22.57 -11.37 -11.31
N GLY A 330 -21.87 -10.77 -10.34
CA GLY A 330 -22.40 -9.65 -9.54
C GLY A 330 -22.73 -8.42 -10.39
N LEU A 331 -21.96 -8.17 -11.45
CA LEU A 331 -22.25 -7.11 -12.42
C LEU A 331 -23.40 -7.46 -13.36
N ALA A 332 -23.60 -8.76 -13.66
CA ALA A 332 -24.60 -9.24 -14.59
C ALA A 332 -25.97 -9.56 -13.98
N VAL A 333 -26.14 -9.48 -12.66
CA VAL A 333 -27.39 -9.86 -11.95
C VAL A 333 -28.65 -9.23 -12.53
N ARG A 334 -28.59 -8.01 -13.05
CA ARG A 334 -29.73 -7.26 -13.59
C ARG A 334 -29.76 -7.23 -15.13
N GLU A 335 -28.86 -7.96 -15.81
CA GLU A 335 -28.84 -8.05 -17.26
C GLU A 335 -29.91 -9.04 -17.79
N ASP A 336 -30.49 -8.76 -18.96
CA ASP A 336 -31.51 -9.61 -19.58
C ASP A 336 -30.98 -11.00 -19.92
N ASN A 337 -29.74 -11.10 -20.44
CA ASN A 337 -29.04 -12.33 -20.77
C ASN A 337 -27.86 -12.52 -19.79
N ARG A 338 -28.15 -12.65 -18.52
CA ARG A 338 -27.18 -12.54 -17.43
C ARG A 338 -26.02 -13.55 -17.53
N GLU A 339 -26.25 -14.78 -18.00
CA GLU A 339 -25.19 -15.77 -18.16
C GLU A 339 -24.20 -15.36 -19.26
N GLU A 340 -24.69 -14.93 -20.43
CA GLU A 340 -23.87 -14.44 -21.53
C GLU A 340 -23.08 -13.20 -21.12
N ARG A 341 -23.73 -12.27 -20.41
CA ARG A 341 -23.06 -11.07 -19.90
C ARG A 341 -22.02 -11.38 -18.83
N ALA A 342 -22.31 -12.31 -17.94
CA ALA A 342 -21.34 -12.76 -16.95
C ALA A 342 -20.10 -13.39 -17.63
N ILE A 343 -20.29 -14.19 -18.67
CA ILE A 343 -19.17 -14.77 -19.44
C ILE A 343 -18.37 -13.68 -20.17
N GLU A 344 -19.04 -12.70 -20.78
CA GLU A 344 -18.38 -11.57 -21.44
C GLU A 344 -17.52 -10.76 -20.44
N PHE A 345 -18.09 -10.38 -19.29
CA PHE A 345 -17.38 -9.63 -18.25
C PHE A 345 -16.24 -10.47 -17.64
N TYR A 346 -16.47 -11.76 -17.39
CA TYR A 346 -15.41 -12.68 -16.96
C TYR A 346 -14.24 -12.69 -17.94
N ASN A 347 -14.53 -12.77 -19.22
CA ASN A 347 -13.48 -12.81 -20.25
C ASN A 347 -12.64 -11.53 -20.22
N LEU A 348 -13.26 -10.36 -20.14
CA LEU A 348 -12.57 -9.07 -20.07
C LEU A 348 -11.70 -8.93 -18.81
N LEU A 349 -12.24 -9.33 -17.65
CA LEU A 349 -11.54 -9.20 -16.37
C LEU A 349 -10.40 -10.21 -16.23
N SER A 350 -10.65 -11.47 -16.57
CA SER A 350 -9.70 -12.57 -16.36
C SER A 350 -8.58 -12.63 -17.41
N SER A 351 -8.75 -12.00 -18.58
CA SER A 351 -7.68 -11.79 -19.57
C SER A 351 -6.81 -10.55 -19.27
N PHE A 352 -7.20 -9.73 -18.29
CA PHE A 352 -6.59 -8.43 -17.98
C PHE A 352 -6.73 -7.38 -19.08
N ASP A 353 -7.68 -7.54 -20.01
CA ASP A 353 -8.01 -6.51 -20.99
C ASP A 353 -8.72 -5.31 -20.34
N TYR A 354 -9.38 -5.54 -19.20
CA TYR A 354 -10.00 -4.53 -18.36
C TYR A 354 -9.90 -4.93 -16.87
N MET A 355 -9.74 -3.94 -15.99
CA MET A 355 -9.77 -4.15 -14.56
C MET A 355 -10.70 -3.14 -13.89
N SER A 356 -11.63 -3.65 -13.08
CA SER A 356 -12.55 -2.83 -12.30
C SER A 356 -11.85 -2.15 -11.12
N SER A 357 -12.53 -1.13 -10.56
CA SER A 357 -12.09 -0.49 -9.32
C SER A 357 -12.13 -1.43 -8.13
N THR A 358 -11.37 -1.09 -7.09
CA THR A 358 -11.26 -1.89 -5.86
C THR A 358 -12.61 -2.24 -5.22
N PRO A 359 -13.59 -1.32 -5.03
CA PRO A 359 -14.87 -1.67 -4.45
C PRO A 359 -15.68 -2.66 -5.29
N THR A 360 -15.61 -2.56 -6.60
CA THR A 360 -16.24 -3.54 -7.51
C THR A 360 -15.64 -4.93 -7.32
N LEU A 361 -14.31 -5.05 -7.30
CA LEU A 361 -13.63 -6.31 -7.08
C LEU A 361 -13.93 -6.93 -5.71
N PHE A 362 -14.06 -6.11 -4.67
CA PHE A 362 -14.40 -6.59 -3.33
C PHE A 362 -15.87 -7.01 -3.20
N ASN A 363 -16.79 -6.19 -3.70
CA ASN A 363 -18.17 -6.24 -3.26
C ASN A 363 -19.15 -6.79 -4.30
N ALA A 364 -18.77 -6.87 -5.60
CA ALA A 364 -19.65 -7.43 -6.62
C ALA A 364 -19.99 -8.90 -6.29
N GLY A 365 -21.27 -9.24 -6.31
CA GLY A 365 -21.75 -10.57 -5.99
C GLY A 365 -21.81 -10.89 -4.48
N THR A 366 -21.48 -9.95 -3.60
CA THR A 366 -21.65 -10.11 -2.14
C THR A 366 -23.03 -9.65 -1.69
N LEU A 367 -23.38 -9.89 -0.41
CA LEU A 367 -24.63 -9.42 0.18
C LEU A 367 -24.79 -7.90 0.21
N ARG A 368 -23.71 -7.14 0.08
CA ARG A 368 -23.69 -5.68 0.13
C ARG A 368 -22.86 -5.13 -1.02
N PRO A 369 -23.43 -5.11 -2.22
CA PRO A 369 -22.71 -4.79 -3.45
C PRO A 369 -22.53 -3.26 -3.62
N GLN A 370 -21.82 -2.62 -2.69
CA GLN A 370 -21.39 -1.25 -2.86
C GLN A 370 -20.19 -1.23 -3.81
N LEU A 371 -20.38 -0.75 -5.04
CA LEU A 371 -19.41 -0.85 -6.12
C LEU A 371 -18.67 0.47 -6.39
N SER A 372 -19.24 1.61 -5.98
CA SER A 372 -18.66 2.93 -6.26
C SER A 372 -17.41 3.21 -5.43
N SER A 373 -16.39 3.75 -6.08
CA SER A 373 -15.10 3.99 -5.44
C SER A 373 -14.92 5.42 -4.93
N CYS A 374 -15.59 6.40 -5.53
CA CYS A 374 -15.36 7.81 -5.28
C CYS A 374 -16.65 8.56 -5.04
N TYR A 375 -16.61 9.47 -4.04
CA TYR A 375 -17.71 10.32 -3.65
C TYR A 375 -17.21 11.74 -3.46
N LEU A 376 -17.95 12.71 -4.02
CA LEU A 376 -17.66 14.14 -3.91
C LEU A 376 -18.85 14.80 -3.23
N THR A 377 -18.58 15.64 -2.23
CA THR A 377 -19.60 16.36 -1.48
C THR A 377 -19.16 17.79 -1.23
N THR A 378 -20.13 18.72 -1.17
CA THR A 378 -19.94 20.08 -0.68
C THR A 378 -20.48 20.17 0.74
N VAL A 379 -19.71 20.73 1.67
CA VAL A 379 -20.07 20.84 3.08
C VAL A 379 -20.76 22.19 3.31
N PRO A 380 -22.05 22.22 3.74
CA PRO A 380 -22.76 23.47 3.98
C PRO A 380 -22.29 24.18 5.24
N ASP A 381 -22.53 25.51 5.30
CA ASP A 381 -22.09 26.38 6.42
C ASP A 381 -23.07 26.37 7.59
N ASP A 382 -23.46 25.20 8.06
CA ASP A 382 -24.25 25.02 9.28
C ASP A 382 -23.80 23.80 10.05
N LEU A 383 -24.00 23.80 11.35
CA LEU A 383 -23.50 22.72 12.23
C LEU A 383 -24.13 21.38 11.91
N SER A 384 -25.42 21.34 11.58
CA SER A 384 -26.12 20.09 11.23
C SER A 384 -25.57 19.51 9.93
N GLY A 385 -25.40 20.34 8.90
CA GLY A 385 -24.85 19.94 7.61
C GLY A 385 -23.39 19.49 7.71
N ILE A 386 -22.55 20.19 8.48
CA ILE A 386 -21.16 19.77 8.75
C ILE A 386 -21.11 18.37 9.36
N TYR A 387 -21.90 18.11 10.41
CA TYR A 387 -21.90 16.80 11.06
C TYR A 387 -22.60 15.72 10.23
N SER A 388 -23.57 16.08 9.39
CA SER A 388 -24.14 15.16 8.40
C SER A 388 -23.07 14.72 7.38
N ALA A 389 -22.27 15.64 6.85
CA ALA A 389 -21.16 15.31 5.96
C ALA A 389 -20.12 14.40 6.64
N ILE A 390 -19.80 14.63 7.92
CA ILE A 390 -18.90 13.75 8.70
C ILE A 390 -19.52 12.36 8.89
N HIS A 391 -20.80 12.26 9.19
CA HIS A 391 -21.52 10.99 9.29
C HIS A 391 -21.50 10.23 7.96
N ASP A 392 -21.79 10.90 6.86
CA ASP A 392 -21.78 10.29 5.52
C ASP A 392 -20.37 9.81 5.15
N ASN A 393 -19.33 10.58 5.49
CA ASN A 393 -17.94 10.15 5.35
C ASN A 393 -17.66 8.84 6.12
N ALA A 394 -18.16 8.71 7.34
CA ALA A 394 -18.00 7.49 8.13
C ALA A 394 -18.71 6.29 7.48
N MET A 395 -19.95 6.49 7.03
CA MET A 395 -20.74 5.43 6.39
C MET A 395 -20.12 4.97 5.08
N LEU A 396 -19.60 5.89 4.25
CA LEU A 396 -18.94 5.57 2.99
C LEU A 396 -17.58 4.92 3.20
N SER A 397 -16.81 5.37 4.19
CA SER A 397 -15.52 4.76 4.56
C SER A 397 -15.68 3.30 5.01
N LYS A 398 -16.78 2.95 5.67
CA LYS A 398 -17.13 1.57 6.05
C LYS A 398 -17.13 0.61 4.85
N PHE A 399 -17.46 1.11 3.65
CA PHE A 399 -17.57 0.34 2.41
C PHE A 399 -16.44 0.65 1.41
N ALA A 400 -15.30 1.13 1.88
CA ALA A 400 -14.10 1.43 1.09
C ALA A 400 -14.24 2.58 0.07
N GLY A 401 -15.22 3.48 0.22
CA GLY A 401 -15.35 4.69 -0.58
C GLY A 401 -14.20 5.67 -0.34
N GLY A 402 -13.64 6.24 -1.42
CA GLY A 402 -12.73 7.37 -1.36
C GLY A 402 -13.52 8.68 -1.40
N LEU A 403 -13.18 9.64 -0.54
CA LEU A 403 -13.99 10.82 -0.30
C LEU A 403 -13.26 12.09 -0.68
N GLY A 404 -13.91 12.97 -1.44
CA GLY A 404 -13.51 14.34 -1.67
C GLY A 404 -14.55 15.30 -1.10
N ASN A 405 -14.18 16.13 -0.16
CA ASN A 405 -15.07 17.09 0.47
C ASN A 405 -14.64 18.52 0.18
N ASP A 406 -15.51 19.32 -0.36
CA ASP A 406 -15.33 20.77 -0.49
C ASP A 406 -15.74 21.45 0.81
N TRP A 407 -14.79 22.08 1.46
CA TRP A 407 -14.95 22.81 2.73
C TRP A 407 -15.03 24.33 2.54
N THR A 408 -14.98 24.80 1.32
CA THR A 408 -14.95 26.23 1.00
C THR A 408 -16.16 27.00 1.52
N PRO A 409 -17.40 26.46 1.53
CA PRO A 409 -18.56 27.22 2.03
C PRO A 409 -18.53 27.48 3.53
N VAL A 410 -17.80 26.69 4.31
CA VAL A 410 -17.77 26.81 5.79
C VAL A 410 -17.06 28.09 6.22
N ARG A 411 -17.75 28.94 6.97
CA ARG A 411 -17.24 30.24 7.43
C ARG A 411 -15.91 30.16 8.18
N ALA A 412 -15.05 31.12 7.92
CA ALA A 412 -13.69 31.18 8.43
C ALA A 412 -13.61 31.55 9.92
N LEU A 413 -12.42 31.40 10.46
CA LEU A 413 -12.06 31.84 11.82
C LEU A 413 -12.39 33.33 12.02
N GLY A 414 -13.11 33.62 13.10
CA GLY A 414 -13.49 34.98 13.48
C GLY A 414 -14.79 35.48 12.86
N ALA A 415 -15.38 34.76 11.89
CA ALA A 415 -16.67 35.11 11.31
C ALA A 415 -17.79 35.03 12.35
N TYR A 416 -18.77 35.94 12.23
CA TYR A 416 -19.86 36.05 13.21
C TYR A 416 -20.86 34.90 13.08
N ILE A 417 -21.28 34.34 14.22
CA ILE A 417 -22.33 33.32 14.32
C ILE A 417 -23.56 33.93 14.93
N LYS A 418 -24.56 34.22 14.11
CA LYS A 418 -25.80 34.88 14.51
C LYS A 418 -26.55 34.14 15.61
N GLY A 419 -26.63 32.81 15.53
CA GLY A 419 -27.40 31.99 16.47
C GLY A 419 -26.87 31.97 17.90
N THR A 420 -25.56 32.11 18.09
CA THR A 420 -24.90 32.08 19.40
C THR A 420 -24.32 33.41 19.82
N ASN A 421 -24.38 34.44 18.97
CA ASN A 421 -23.69 35.73 19.15
C ASN A 421 -22.18 35.57 19.37
N GLY A 422 -21.58 34.52 18.79
CA GLY A 422 -20.18 34.16 18.96
C GLY A 422 -19.38 34.34 17.67
N LYS A 423 -18.16 33.80 17.67
CA LYS A 423 -17.26 33.79 16.52
C LYS A 423 -16.89 32.35 16.15
N SER A 424 -16.84 32.09 14.84
CA SER A 424 -16.40 30.83 14.30
C SER A 424 -14.94 30.52 14.65
N GLN A 425 -14.65 29.25 14.87
CA GLN A 425 -13.28 28.73 15.00
C GLN A 425 -12.68 28.30 13.65
N GLY A 426 -13.41 28.53 12.55
CA GLY A 426 -13.01 28.17 11.19
C GLY A 426 -13.12 26.70 10.85
N VAL A 427 -12.54 26.31 9.73
CA VAL A 427 -12.63 24.94 9.17
C VAL A 427 -11.73 23.93 9.89
N VAL A 428 -10.58 24.35 10.40
CA VAL A 428 -9.53 23.46 10.92
C VAL A 428 -9.97 22.55 12.04
N PRO A 429 -10.75 23.00 13.06
CA PRO A 429 -11.25 22.10 14.10
C PRO A 429 -12.18 20.99 13.55
N PHE A 430 -13.00 21.29 12.57
CA PHE A 430 -13.86 20.28 11.93
C PHE A 430 -13.05 19.30 11.09
N LEU A 431 -12.02 19.76 10.39
CA LEU A 431 -11.10 18.89 9.66
C LEU A 431 -10.37 17.92 10.58
N LYS A 432 -10.07 18.32 11.82
CA LYS A 432 -9.53 17.40 12.82
C LYS A 432 -10.53 16.27 13.15
N VAL A 433 -11.82 16.58 13.30
CA VAL A 433 -12.86 15.55 13.52
C VAL A 433 -12.97 14.63 12.30
N VAL A 434 -12.91 15.15 11.08
CA VAL A 434 -12.90 14.34 9.84
C VAL A 434 -11.70 13.40 9.81
N ASN A 435 -10.50 13.89 10.13
CA ASN A 435 -9.29 13.08 10.22
C ASN A 435 -9.47 11.90 11.18
N ASP A 436 -9.94 12.18 12.39
CA ASP A 436 -10.10 11.18 13.44
C ASP A 436 -11.23 10.19 13.09
N THR A 437 -12.28 10.64 12.39
CA THR A 437 -13.32 9.78 11.83
C THR A 437 -12.76 8.83 10.77
N ALA A 438 -11.91 9.32 9.87
CA ALA A 438 -11.28 8.49 8.83
C ALA A 438 -10.34 7.42 9.43
N VAL A 439 -9.67 7.73 10.54
CA VAL A 439 -8.86 6.76 11.30
C VAL A 439 -9.73 5.73 11.99
N ALA A 440 -10.84 6.16 12.61
CA ALA A 440 -11.71 5.30 13.41
C ALA A 440 -12.52 4.32 12.55
N VAL A 441 -12.95 4.74 11.35
CA VAL A 441 -13.83 3.94 10.47
C VAL A 441 -13.05 3.42 9.27
N ASN A 442 -12.98 2.09 9.16
CA ASN A 442 -12.33 1.41 8.04
C ASN A 442 -13.12 0.18 7.63
N GLN A 443 -12.84 -0.36 6.45
CA GLN A 443 -13.46 -1.58 5.95
C GLN A 443 -12.80 -2.83 6.57
N GLY A 444 -13.13 -3.14 7.82
CA GLY A 444 -12.71 -4.38 8.48
C GLY A 444 -11.20 -4.68 8.39
N GLY A 445 -10.34 -3.65 8.43
CA GLY A 445 -8.89 -3.78 8.27
C GLY A 445 -8.37 -3.89 6.83
N LYS A 446 -9.24 -4.06 5.84
CA LYS A 446 -8.83 -4.22 4.42
C LYS A 446 -8.42 -2.89 3.78
N ARG A 447 -9.15 -1.81 4.03
CA ARG A 447 -8.85 -0.46 3.54
C ARG A 447 -9.17 0.55 4.62
N LYS A 448 -8.21 1.44 4.94
CA LYS A 448 -8.44 2.57 5.85
C LYS A 448 -9.40 3.57 5.21
N GLY A 449 -10.17 4.28 6.04
CA GLY A 449 -10.95 5.43 5.60
C GLY A 449 -9.99 6.46 4.98
N ALA A 450 -10.39 7.02 3.84
CA ALA A 450 -9.54 7.94 3.09
C ALA A 450 -10.38 9.12 2.60
N VAL A 451 -10.01 10.32 3.06
CA VAL A 451 -10.70 11.58 2.79
C VAL A 451 -9.70 12.61 2.28
N CYS A 452 -10.07 13.38 1.27
CA CYS A 452 -9.38 14.59 0.84
C CYS A 452 -10.27 15.80 1.07
N ALA A 453 -9.80 16.76 1.86
CA ALA A 453 -10.46 18.05 2.02
C ALA A 453 -9.95 19.04 0.96
N TYR A 454 -10.87 19.72 0.31
CA TYR A 454 -10.60 20.78 -0.67
C TYR A 454 -10.93 22.14 -0.07
N LEU A 455 -10.09 23.14 -0.33
CA LEU A 455 -10.32 24.52 0.07
C LEU A 455 -9.84 25.47 -1.02
N GLU A 456 -10.67 26.47 -1.39
CA GLU A 456 -10.26 27.50 -2.33
C GLU A 456 -9.21 28.45 -1.73
N THR A 457 -8.27 28.88 -2.56
CA THR A 457 -7.10 29.68 -2.12
C THR A 457 -7.46 31.09 -1.62
N TRP A 458 -8.68 31.57 -1.85
CA TRP A 458 -9.18 32.84 -1.33
C TRP A 458 -9.82 32.73 0.07
N HIS A 459 -10.03 31.51 0.57
CA HIS A 459 -10.60 31.30 1.90
C HIS A 459 -9.66 31.81 3.00
N MET A 460 -10.20 32.48 4.02
CA MET A 460 -9.38 33.12 5.07
C MET A 460 -8.56 32.12 5.88
N ASP A 461 -9.00 30.90 6.04
CA ASP A 461 -8.29 29.87 6.80
C ASP A 461 -7.21 29.13 5.96
N ILE A 462 -6.97 29.55 4.72
CA ILE A 462 -6.07 28.87 3.78
C ILE A 462 -4.65 28.70 4.36
N GLU A 463 -4.14 29.69 5.10
CA GLU A 463 -2.78 29.60 5.63
C GLU A 463 -2.62 28.52 6.71
N GLU A 464 -3.65 28.27 7.53
CA GLU A 464 -3.66 27.16 8.49
C GLU A 464 -3.95 25.83 7.80
N PHE A 465 -4.84 25.84 6.79
CA PHE A 465 -5.14 24.64 5.97
C PHE A 465 -3.89 24.09 5.27
N ILE A 466 -3.04 24.95 4.73
CA ILE A 466 -1.78 24.56 4.11
C ILE A 466 -0.86 23.83 5.10
N GLU A 467 -0.93 24.15 6.39
CA GLU A 467 -0.08 23.57 7.44
C GLU A 467 -0.65 22.33 8.12
N LEU A 468 -1.81 21.82 7.70
CA LEU A 468 -2.50 20.70 8.36
C LEU A 468 -1.62 19.45 8.55
N ARG A 469 -0.70 19.16 7.64
CA ARG A 469 0.17 17.98 7.69
C ARG A 469 1.59 18.28 8.20
N LYS A 470 1.84 19.48 8.68
CA LYS A 470 3.14 19.85 9.22
C LYS A 470 3.46 19.07 10.50
N ASN A 471 4.69 18.56 10.61
CA ASN A 471 5.15 17.77 11.75
C ASN A 471 5.47 18.58 13.02
N THR A 472 5.17 19.87 13.01
CA THR A 472 5.42 20.79 14.13
C THR A 472 4.18 21.63 14.42
N GLY A 473 4.08 22.17 15.63
CA GLY A 473 2.99 23.02 16.08
C GLY A 473 2.01 22.28 16.99
N ASP A 474 0.79 22.79 17.12
CA ASP A 474 -0.26 22.19 17.95
C ASP A 474 -0.93 21.02 17.23
N ASP A 475 -0.78 19.81 17.74
CA ASP A 475 -1.38 18.57 17.17
C ASP A 475 -2.90 18.63 17.07
N ARG A 476 -3.58 19.45 17.88
CA ARG A 476 -5.03 19.65 17.79
C ARG A 476 -5.45 20.34 16.49
N ARG A 477 -4.50 21.00 15.82
CA ARG A 477 -4.67 21.70 14.54
C ARG A 477 -3.95 21.00 13.40
N ARG A 478 -3.63 19.70 13.55
CA ARG A 478 -2.96 18.86 12.54
C ARG A 478 -3.81 17.67 12.18
N THR A 479 -3.73 17.26 10.90
CA THR A 479 -4.49 16.14 10.33
C THR A 479 -3.54 15.28 9.51
N HIS A 480 -2.86 14.34 10.18
CA HIS A 480 -1.80 13.54 9.54
C HIS A 480 -2.32 12.38 8.70
N ASP A 481 -3.58 11.96 8.89
CA ASP A 481 -4.14 10.76 8.26
C ASP A 481 -5.08 11.08 7.10
N MET A 482 -5.55 12.33 6.96
CA MET A 482 -6.35 12.76 5.82
C MET A 482 -5.51 13.53 4.79
N ASN A 483 -5.96 13.54 3.54
CA ASN A 483 -5.38 14.32 2.48
C ASN A 483 -6.00 15.72 2.42
N SER A 484 -5.28 16.66 1.84
CA SER A 484 -5.75 18.03 1.60
C SER A 484 -5.34 18.49 0.20
N ALA A 485 -6.16 19.34 -0.41
CA ALA A 485 -5.92 19.90 -1.74
C ALA A 485 -6.35 21.37 -1.81
N ASN A 486 -5.53 22.17 -2.45
CA ASN A 486 -5.89 23.55 -2.80
C ASN A 486 -6.76 23.55 -4.05
N TRP A 487 -7.86 24.30 -4.03
CA TRP A 487 -8.69 24.59 -5.20
C TRP A 487 -8.37 25.99 -5.69
N ILE A 488 -7.64 26.11 -6.82
CA ILE A 488 -6.92 27.30 -7.23
C ILE A 488 -7.62 27.95 -8.43
N PRO A 489 -8.18 29.17 -8.30
CA PRO A 489 -8.69 29.93 -9.45
C PRO A 489 -7.53 30.54 -10.27
N ASP A 490 -7.72 30.68 -11.57
CA ASP A 490 -6.73 31.26 -12.50
C ASP A 490 -6.29 32.66 -12.10
N LEU A 491 -7.19 33.46 -11.54
CA LEU A 491 -6.86 34.80 -11.03
C LEU A 491 -5.73 34.78 -9.99
N PHE A 492 -5.71 33.76 -9.11
CA PHE A 492 -4.62 33.64 -8.14
C PHE A 492 -3.27 33.50 -8.85
N MET A 493 -3.20 32.62 -9.86
CA MET A 493 -1.98 32.42 -10.65
C MET A 493 -1.57 33.65 -11.45
N LYS A 494 -2.54 34.37 -12.03
CA LYS A 494 -2.29 35.68 -12.68
C LYS A 494 -1.64 36.66 -11.69
N ARG A 495 -2.12 36.72 -10.46
CA ARG A 495 -1.57 37.62 -9.42
C ARG A 495 -0.22 37.17 -8.88
N VAL A 496 0.04 35.87 -8.83
CA VAL A 496 1.37 35.33 -8.52
C VAL A 496 2.38 35.76 -9.57
N ILE A 497 2.06 35.60 -10.85
CA ILE A 497 2.94 35.96 -11.98
C ILE A 497 3.20 37.47 -12.02
N ASN A 498 2.21 38.28 -11.71
CA ASN A 498 2.30 39.75 -11.74
C ASN A 498 2.72 40.36 -10.40
N GLU A 499 3.09 39.54 -9.42
CA GLU A 499 3.54 39.93 -8.06
C GLU A 499 2.53 40.87 -7.34
N GLN A 500 1.24 40.60 -7.50
CA GLN A 500 0.14 41.38 -6.93
C GLN A 500 -0.31 40.83 -5.57
N ASP A 501 -1.11 41.64 -4.87
CA ASP A 501 -1.74 41.21 -3.61
C ASP A 501 -2.90 40.24 -3.86
N TRP A 502 -3.12 39.36 -2.90
CA TRP A 502 -4.24 38.46 -2.80
C TRP A 502 -5.02 38.70 -1.51
N THR A 503 -6.34 38.79 -1.61
CA THR A 503 -7.22 39.04 -0.48
C THR A 503 -7.96 37.78 -0.11
N LEU A 504 -7.89 37.43 1.17
CA LEU A 504 -8.60 36.30 1.77
C LEU A 504 -9.91 36.77 2.36
N PHE A 505 -10.98 36.01 2.13
CA PHE A 505 -12.33 36.30 2.58
C PHE A 505 -12.91 35.16 3.42
N SER A 506 -13.91 35.48 4.25
CA SER A 506 -14.80 34.47 4.80
C SER A 506 -15.98 34.25 3.85
N PRO A 507 -16.34 33.00 3.50
CA PRO A 507 -17.35 32.72 2.48
C PRO A 507 -18.74 33.31 2.80
N ASN A 508 -19.10 33.44 4.07
CA ASN A 508 -20.36 34.09 4.47
C ASN A 508 -20.45 35.59 4.06
N ASP A 509 -19.31 36.26 3.83
CA ASP A 509 -19.24 37.65 3.39
C ASP A 509 -19.14 37.78 1.85
N VAL A 510 -18.85 36.69 1.16
CA VAL A 510 -18.71 36.57 -0.30
C VAL A 510 -19.48 35.35 -0.86
N PRO A 511 -20.79 35.24 -0.61
CA PRO A 511 -21.54 33.99 -0.74
C PRO A 511 -21.64 33.44 -2.16
N ASP A 512 -21.51 34.27 -3.17
CA ASP A 512 -21.60 33.89 -4.59
C ASP A 512 -20.23 33.57 -5.24
N LEU A 513 -19.12 33.87 -4.56
CA LEU A 513 -17.79 33.71 -5.13
C LEU A 513 -17.42 32.24 -5.39
N HIS A 514 -17.93 31.36 -4.54
CA HIS A 514 -17.70 29.92 -4.64
C HIS A 514 -18.27 29.33 -5.94
N ASP A 515 -19.43 29.82 -6.39
CA ASP A 515 -20.12 29.34 -7.60
C ASP A 515 -19.64 30.00 -8.90
N LEU A 516 -18.60 30.83 -8.84
CA LEU A 516 -18.06 31.54 -10.01
C LEU A 516 -16.69 30.97 -10.42
N TYR A 517 -16.39 31.03 -11.71
CA TYR A 517 -15.10 30.70 -12.30
C TYR A 517 -14.80 31.60 -13.52
N GLY A 518 -13.55 31.61 -13.98
CA GLY A 518 -13.11 32.40 -15.12
C GLY A 518 -13.29 33.90 -14.91
N GLU A 519 -13.69 34.61 -15.96
CA GLU A 519 -13.86 36.06 -15.92
C GLU A 519 -14.94 36.53 -14.93
N ALA A 520 -15.99 35.73 -14.74
CA ALA A 520 -17.04 36.05 -13.77
C ALA A 520 -16.50 36.04 -12.33
N PHE A 521 -15.66 35.06 -11.99
CA PHE A 521 -14.96 35.01 -10.72
C PHE A 521 -14.02 36.22 -10.55
N GLU A 522 -13.20 36.52 -11.55
CA GLU A 522 -12.25 37.64 -11.54
C GLU A 522 -12.94 38.96 -11.25
N LYS A 523 -14.00 39.27 -12.01
CA LYS A 523 -14.80 40.48 -11.82
C LYS A 523 -15.39 40.55 -10.42
N ARG A 524 -16.00 39.47 -9.94
CA ARG A 524 -16.69 39.47 -8.66
C ARG A 524 -15.71 39.56 -7.49
N TYR A 525 -14.57 38.88 -7.58
CA TYR A 525 -13.50 38.95 -6.61
C TYR A 525 -12.98 40.41 -6.46
N GLU A 526 -12.76 41.13 -7.56
CA GLU A 526 -12.31 42.51 -7.54
C GLU A 526 -13.39 43.47 -6.99
N GLU A 527 -14.68 43.19 -7.20
CA GLU A 527 -15.76 43.91 -6.54
C GLU A 527 -15.71 43.73 -5.02
N TYR A 528 -15.48 42.53 -4.52
CA TYR A 528 -15.30 42.27 -3.09
C TYR A 528 -14.04 42.96 -2.53
N GLU A 529 -12.96 42.97 -3.28
CA GLU A 529 -11.77 43.74 -2.88
C GLU A 529 -12.06 45.25 -2.79
N ALA A 530 -12.88 45.80 -3.69
CA ALA A 530 -13.31 47.18 -3.58
C ALA A 530 -14.12 47.43 -2.30
N MET A 531 -14.99 46.49 -1.89
CA MET A 531 -15.75 46.60 -0.63
C MET A 531 -14.84 46.61 0.61
N THR A 532 -13.66 45.97 0.59
CA THR A 532 -12.70 46.08 1.67
C THR A 532 -12.07 47.46 1.77
N ARG A 533 -11.78 48.08 0.62
CA ARG A 533 -11.23 49.45 0.54
C ARG A 533 -12.22 50.49 1.02
N ASP A 534 -13.49 50.31 0.74
CA ASP A 534 -14.59 51.21 1.09
C ASP A 534 -15.06 51.01 2.56
N GLY A 535 -14.47 50.05 3.29
CA GLY A 535 -14.83 49.75 4.69
C GLY A 535 -16.17 49.03 4.87
N ARG A 536 -16.82 48.60 3.76
CA ARG A 536 -18.08 47.83 3.76
C ARG A 536 -17.86 46.39 4.22
N MET A 537 -16.66 45.82 4.01
CA MET A 537 -16.25 44.52 4.50
C MET A 537 -15.14 44.68 5.53
N LYS A 538 -15.32 44.05 6.70
CA LYS A 538 -14.39 44.22 7.83
C LYS A 538 -13.52 42.99 8.10
N LEU A 539 -14.02 41.80 7.77
CA LEU A 539 -13.31 40.54 8.00
C LEU A 539 -12.64 40.10 6.70
N TYR A 540 -11.39 40.44 6.54
CA TYR A 540 -10.55 40.05 5.41
C TYR A 540 -9.08 40.10 5.79
N LYS A 541 -8.23 39.44 5.03
CA LYS A 541 -6.78 39.53 5.14
C LYS A 541 -6.18 39.73 3.75
N ARG A 542 -5.22 40.62 3.63
CA ARG A 542 -4.50 40.87 2.36
C ARG A 542 -3.03 40.51 2.54
N LEU A 543 -2.46 39.80 1.56
CA LEU A 543 -1.07 39.38 1.53
C LEU A 543 -0.58 39.29 0.07
N PRO A 544 0.74 39.39 -0.18
CA PRO A 544 1.28 39.17 -1.51
C PRO A 544 0.99 37.74 -2.00
N ALA A 545 0.42 37.59 -3.19
CA ALA A 545 0.08 36.29 -3.79
C ALA A 545 1.32 35.36 -3.88
N VAL A 546 2.48 35.93 -4.23
CA VAL A 546 3.76 35.20 -4.29
C VAL A 546 4.14 34.57 -2.95
N ASN A 547 3.85 35.25 -1.82
CA ASN A 547 4.17 34.71 -0.50
C ASN A 547 3.29 33.52 -0.14
N LEU A 548 1.99 33.59 -0.46
CA LEU A 548 1.08 32.46 -0.28
C LEU A 548 1.51 31.28 -1.17
N TRP A 549 1.84 31.54 -2.43
CA TRP A 549 2.31 30.52 -3.37
C TRP A 549 3.59 29.85 -2.90
N ARG A 550 4.58 30.60 -2.41
CA ARG A 550 5.79 30.03 -1.83
C ARG A 550 5.51 29.18 -0.61
N LYS A 551 4.57 29.58 0.25
CA LYS A 551 4.15 28.79 1.41
C LYS A 551 3.51 27.48 0.98
N MET A 552 2.63 27.51 -0.04
CA MET A 552 2.00 26.33 -0.61
C MET A 552 3.06 25.34 -1.16
N LEU A 553 4.02 25.83 -1.96
CA LEU A 553 5.11 25.03 -2.50
C LEU A 553 6.01 24.45 -1.41
N SER A 554 6.32 25.23 -0.36
CA SER A 554 7.14 24.76 0.76
C SER A 554 6.46 23.61 1.50
N MET A 555 5.16 23.70 1.75
CA MET A 555 4.42 22.65 2.44
C MET A 555 4.23 21.41 1.57
N LEU A 556 3.98 21.59 0.27
CA LEU A 556 3.94 20.47 -0.68
C LEU A 556 5.28 19.72 -0.70
N PHE A 557 6.39 20.44 -0.73
CA PHE A 557 7.73 19.84 -0.70
C PHE A 557 8.01 19.12 0.63
N GLU A 558 7.63 19.73 1.77
CA GLU A 558 7.89 19.19 3.10
C GLU A 558 7.02 17.97 3.43
N THR A 559 5.73 18.00 3.05
CA THR A 559 4.71 17.06 3.53
C THR A 559 4.01 16.26 2.43
N GLY A 560 4.18 16.61 1.16
CA GLY A 560 3.41 16.09 0.03
C GLY A 560 1.99 16.65 -0.06
N HIS A 561 1.62 17.63 0.77
CA HIS A 561 0.28 18.23 0.85
C HIS A 561 0.35 19.73 1.18
N PRO A 562 -0.74 20.48 0.89
CA PRO A 562 -1.90 20.14 0.06
C PRO A 562 -1.54 19.91 -1.40
N TRP A 563 -2.30 19.10 -2.12
CA TRP A 563 -2.19 18.95 -3.58
C TRP A 563 -2.66 20.21 -4.30
N PHE A 564 -2.28 20.37 -5.56
CA PHE A 564 -2.67 21.51 -6.39
C PHE A 564 -3.67 21.07 -7.44
N THR A 565 -4.85 21.67 -7.41
CA THR A 565 -5.92 21.48 -8.38
C THR A 565 -6.44 22.85 -8.85
N PHE A 566 -6.82 22.96 -10.11
CA PHE A 566 -7.15 24.23 -10.74
C PHE A 566 -8.64 24.31 -11.08
N LYS A 567 -9.33 25.27 -10.46
CA LYS A 567 -10.78 25.45 -10.54
C LYS A 567 -11.26 25.74 -11.97
N ASP A 568 -10.65 26.72 -12.63
CA ASP A 568 -11.13 27.21 -13.92
C ASP A 568 -11.00 26.15 -15.03
N PRO A 569 -9.88 25.46 -15.23
CA PRO A 569 -9.78 24.40 -16.22
C PRO A 569 -10.77 23.26 -16.02
N CYS A 570 -11.05 22.89 -14.77
CA CYS A 570 -12.04 21.86 -14.45
C CYS A 570 -13.45 22.29 -14.87
N ASN A 571 -13.82 23.54 -14.62
CA ASN A 571 -15.12 24.08 -14.95
C ASN A 571 -15.26 24.40 -16.45
N LEU A 572 -14.25 25.03 -17.08
CA LEU A 572 -14.27 25.37 -18.50
C LEU A 572 -14.38 24.15 -19.42
N ARG A 573 -13.86 23.01 -18.97
CA ARG A 573 -13.90 21.74 -19.70
C ARG A 573 -15.04 20.81 -19.28
N SER A 574 -15.80 21.16 -18.25
CA SER A 574 -16.94 20.35 -17.81
C SER A 574 -18.02 20.32 -18.90
N PRO A 575 -18.50 19.13 -19.31
CA PRO A 575 -19.64 19.03 -20.23
C PRO A 575 -20.98 19.36 -19.56
N GLN A 576 -21.00 19.61 -18.26
CA GLN A 576 -22.20 19.82 -17.45
C GLN A 576 -22.31 21.24 -16.87
N GLN A 577 -21.71 22.23 -17.48
CA GLN A 577 -21.78 23.64 -17.06
C GLN A 577 -23.22 24.17 -16.89
N HIS A 578 -24.18 23.59 -17.62
CA HIS A 578 -25.61 23.93 -17.54
C HIS A 578 -26.32 23.38 -16.30
N VAL A 579 -25.66 22.48 -15.55
CA VAL A 579 -26.20 21.85 -14.32
C VAL A 579 -25.64 22.49 -13.08
N GLY A 580 -24.32 22.67 -13.01
CA GLY A 580 -23.68 23.21 -11.82
C GLY A 580 -22.19 23.46 -12.00
N VAL A 581 -21.55 23.85 -10.90
CA VAL A 581 -20.12 24.19 -10.81
C VAL A 581 -19.36 23.06 -10.15
N VAL A 582 -18.17 22.76 -10.66
CA VAL A 582 -17.23 21.82 -10.06
C VAL A 582 -16.47 22.53 -8.94
N HIS A 583 -16.69 22.12 -7.69
CA HIS A 583 -16.14 22.76 -6.49
C HIS A 583 -14.95 22.02 -5.89
N SER A 584 -14.78 20.76 -6.27
CA SER A 584 -13.71 19.90 -5.75
C SER A 584 -13.42 18.75 -6.69
N SER A 585 -12.58 17.83 -6.26
CA SER A 585 -12.40 16.53 -6.88
C SER A 585 -12.55 15.42 -5.81
N ASN A 586 -12.42 14.16 -6.24
CA ASN A 586 -12.41 13.02 -5.35
C ASN A 586 -11.08 12.89 -4.57
N LEU A 587 -10.90 11.75 -3.90
CA LEU A 587 -9.69 11.44 -3.13
C LEU A 587 -8.41 11.51 -3.97
N CYS A 588 -8.45 11.02 -5.21
CA CYS A 588 -7.27 10.88 -6.09
C CYS A 588 -7.14 12.00 -7.13
N THR A 589 -8.02 13.00 -7.10
CA THR A 589 -8.02 14.23 -7.94
C THR A 589 -8.32 14.04 -9.44
N GLU A 590 -8.89 12.89 -9.83
CA GLU A 590 -9.20 12.60 -11.24
C GLU A 590 -10.66 12.87 -11.63
N ILE A 591 -11.57 13.06 -10.68
CA ILE A 591 -13.01 13.25 -10.94
C ILE A 591 -13.37 14.72 -10.79
N THR A 592 -13.96 15.29 -11.84
CA THR A 592 -14.41 16.69 -11.88
C THR A 592 -15.89 16.74 -12.24
N LEU A 593 -16.72 16.56 -11.22
CA LEU A 593 -18.18 16.62 -11.29
C LEU A 593 -18.71 17.71 -10.37
N ASN A 594 -19.85 18.31 -10.73
CA ASN A 594 -20.50 19.32 -9.90
C ASN A 594 -21.06 18.72 -8.61
N THR A 595 -21.02 19.50 -7.55
CA THR A 595 -21.64 19.21 -6.25
C THR A 595 -22.29 20.45 -5.69
N SER A 596 -23.27 20.28 -4.82
CA SER A 596 -23.92 21.35 -4.06
C SER A 596 -24.28 20.87 -2.66
N ASP A 597 -25.02 21.67 -1.90
CA ASP A 597 -25.49 21.29 -0.54
C ASP A 597 -26.36 20.03 -0.55
N ASP A 598 -27.04 19.76 -1.66
CA ASP A 598 -27.99 18.66 -1.85
C ASP A 598 -27.65 17.72 -3.02
N GLU A 599 -26.54 17.96 -3.72
CA GLU A 599 -26.05 17.12 -4.82
C GLU A 599 -24.70 16.50 -4.49
N ILE A 600 -24.66 15.17 -4.51
CA ILE A 600 -23.47 14.36 -4.32
C ILE A 600 -23.05 13.76 -5.66
N ALA A 601 -21.79 13.87 -6.03
CA ALA A 601 -21.24 13.19 -7.19
C ALA A 601 -20.66 11.83 -6.80
N VAL A 602 -20.93 10.83 -7.63
CA VAL A 602 -20.49 9.44 -7.45
C VAL A 602 -19.81 8.95 -8.72
N CYS A 603 -18.67 8.31 -8.57
CA CYS A 603 -17.91 7.74 -9.68
C CYS A 603 -17.40 6.33 -9.33
N ASN A 604 -17.26 5.52 -10.38
CA ASN A 604 -16.72 4.17 -10.27
C ASN A 604 -15.59 3.93 -11.29
#